data_e305100e06d7271dd988d8bbe750eac8
#
_entry.id   e305100e06d7271dd988d8bbe750eac8
#
_cell.length_a   1.000
_cell.length_b   1.000
_cell.length_c   1.000
_cell.angle_alpha   90.00
_cell.angle_beta   90.00
_cell.angle_gamma   90.00
#
_symmetry.space_group_name_H-M   'P 1'
#
loop_
_entity.id
_entity.type
_entity.pdbx_description
1 polymer ?
#
loop_
_entity_poly.entity_id
_entity_poly.type
_entity_poly.pdbx_seq_one_letter_code
_entity_poly.pdbx_strand_id
1 'polypeptide(L)'
;MAPSPQTREAGAMASTTTEKELDGTTTEYEDIAVDGDRIERLLIELFGEHWSRITVGPLIQGAAWEIRFTAAPKLSMLDGYLTADAGAWHFHLCVGDTSGPAARARRVARAAFFRTVGGTCSPATYGLRLWNGLGEQMLTVLFPNPYYDDDSNRLSEPDWTRTAVWEDFGRRYRS
;
A
#
# COMPACT_ATOMS: atom_id res chain seq x y z
N MET A 1 -37.78 -8.40 -34.41
CA MET A 1 -36.35 -8.38 -34.03
C MET A 1 -36.27 -7.53 -32.78
N ALA A 2 -36.23 -8.16 -31.58
CA ALA A 2 -36.18 -7.48 -30.32
C ALA A 2 -34.72 -7.24 -29.90
N PRO A 3 -34.35 -6.11 -29.28
CA PRO A 3 -33.00 -5.85 -28.85
C PRO A 3 -32.68 -6.68 -27.59
N SER A 4 -31.49 -7.30 -27.61
CA SER A 4 -30.92 -8.04 -26.47
C SER A 4 -30.68 -7.11 -25.27
N PRO A 5 -30.88 -7.56 -24.03
CA PRO A 5 -30.57 -6.78 -22.86
C PRO A 5 -29.06 -6.66 -22.68
N GLN A 6 -28.54 -5.45 -22.63
CA GLN A 6 -27.18 -5.13 -22.22
C GLN A 6 -27.03 -5.47 -20.73
N THR A 7 -26.23 -6.45 -20.42
CA THR A 7 -25.78 -6.76 -19.07
C THR A 7 -24.89 -5.60 -18.60
N ARG A 8 -25.38 -4.79 -17.70
CA ARG A 8 -24.55 -3.83 -16.94
C ARG A 8 -23.64 -4.66 -16.05
N GLU A 9 -22.34 -4.64 -16.31
CA GLU A 9 -21.34 -5.07 -15.34
C GLU A 9 -21.51 -4.22 -14.08
N ALA A 10 -21.89 -4.90 -12.99
CA ALA A 10 -21.88 -4.30 -11.66
C ALA A 10 -20.42 -4.06 -11.29
N GLY A 11 -20.00 -2.81 -11.26
CA GLY A 11 -18.70 -2.44 -10.74
C GLY A 11 -18.57 -2.99 -9.31
N ALA A 12 -17.52 -3.78 -9.08
CA ALA A 12 -17.20 -4.31 -7.76
C ALA A 12 -17.02 -3.11 -6.81
N MET A 13 -17.94 -2.96 -5.87
CA MET A 13 -17.81 -1.97 -4.79
C MET A 13 -16.57 -2.34 -3.98
N ALA A 14 -15.69 -1.35 -3.75
CA ALA A 14 -14.52 -1.55 -2.89
C ALA A 14 -15.00 -2.11 -1.53
N SER A 15 -14.47 -3.25 -1.12
CA SER A 15 -14.84 -3.84 0.17
C SER A 15 -14.06 -3.13 1.27
N THR A 16 -14.77 -2.62 2.27
CA THR A 16 -14.17 -2.09 3.49
C THR A 16 -14.24 -3.17 4.56
N THR A 17 -13.11 -3.50 5.16
CA THR A 17 -13.03 -4.42 6.30
C THR A 17 -12.42 -3.71 7.50
N THR A 18 -12.88 -4.08 8.71
CA THR A 18 -12.36 -3.52 9.97
C THR A 18 -11.80 -4.65 10.80
N GLU A 19 -10.56 -4.50 11.24
CA GLU A 19 -9.85 -5.47 12.08
C GLU A 19 -9.45 -4.82 13.40
N LYS A 20 -9.65 -5.55 14.50
CA LYS A 20 -9.16 -5.14 15.82
C LYS A 20 -7.83 -5.81 16.06
N GLU A 21 -6.80 -5.00 16.24
CA GLU A 21 -5.43 -5.45 16.47
C GLU A 21 -5.21 -5.91 17.91
N LEU A 22 -4.17 -6.70 18.14
CA LEU A 22 -3.83 -7.23 19.47
C LEU A 22 -3.45 -6.15 20.48
N ASP A 23 -2.93 -5.02 20.02
CA ASP A 23 -2.57 -3.85 20.84
C ASP A 23 -3.78 -2.96 21.19
N GLY A 24 -4.98 -3.36 20.75
CA GLY A 24 -6.24 -2.65 20.98
C GLY A 24 -6.55 -1.59 19.94
N THR A 25 -5.67 -1.33 18.97
CA THR A 25 -5.97 -0.45 17.84
C THR A 25 -7.01 -1.06 16.92
N THR A 26 -7.59 -0.24 16.06
CA THR A 26 -8.54 -0.67 15.03
C THR A 26 -8.01 -0.25 13.67
N THR A 27 -7.89 -1.19 12.74
CA THR A 27 -7.47 -0.94 11.36
C THR A 27 -8.64 -1.11 10.41
N GLU A 28 -8.93 -0.08 9.65
CA GLU A 28 -9.89 -0.07 8.55
C GLU A 28 -9.13 -0.26 7.24
N TYR A 29 -9.48 -1.30 6.48
CA TYR A 29 -8.89 -1.59 5.18
C TYR A 29 -9.90 -1.30 4.07
N GLU A 30 -9.44 -0.65 3.02
CA GLU A 30 -10.18 -0.45 1.78
C GLU A 30 -9.40 -1.17 0.67
N ASP A 31 -9.88 -2.35 0.29
CA ASP A 31 -9.24 -3.19 -0.71
C ASP A 31 -9.23 -2.51 -2.08
N ILE A 32 -8.16 -2.77 -2.83
CA ILE A 32 -7.98 -2.36 -4.22
C ILE A 32 -7.84 -3.59 -5.10
N ALA A 33 -8.33 -3.51 -6.32
CA ALA A 33 -8.20 -4.61 -7.27
C ALA A 33 -6.72 -4.86 -7.60
N VAL A 34 -6.33 -6.15 -7.61
CA VAL A 34 -4.96 -6.59 -7.92
C VAL A 34 -4.85 -7.17 -9.35
N ASP A 35 -5.74 -6.74 -10.23
CA ASP A 35 -5.83 -7.17 -11.61
C ASP A 35 -4.88 -6.40 -12.55
N GLY A 36 -4.53 -7.03 -13.65
CA GLY A 36 -3.69 -6.43 -14.68
C GLY A 36 -2.37 -5.88 -14.15
N ASP A 37 -2.09 -4.62 -14.51
CA ASP A 37 -0.90 -3.86 -14.12
C ASP A 37 -1.19 -2.80 -13.05
N ARG A 38 -2.36 -2.86 -12.40
CA ARG A 38 -2.82 -1.82 -11.46
C ARG A 38 -1.85 -1.60 -10.30
N ILE A 39 -1.41 -2.68 -9.65
CA ILE A 39 -0.47 -2.61 -8.52
C ILE A 39 0.92 -2.15 -8.99
N GLU A 40 1.37 -2.61 -10.15
CA GLU A 40 2.62 -2.16 -10.75
C GLU A 40 2.61 -0.64 -10.97
N ARG A 41 1.59 -0.11 -11.65
CA ARG A 41 1.45 1.33 -11.90
C ARG A 41 1.40 2.15 -10.61
N LEU A 42 0.59 1.69 -9.63
CA LEU A 42 0.48 2.34 -8.33
C LEU A 42 1.85 2.46 -7.66
N LEU A 43 2.62 1.37 -7.61
CA LEU A 43 3.91 1.35 -6.93
C LEU A 43 4.99 2.11 -7.70
N ILE A 44 4.99 2.05 -9.03
CA ILE A 44 5.92 2.84 -9.87
C ILE A 44 5.70 4.34 -9.64
N GLU A 45 4.45 4.79 -9.62
CA GLU A 45 4.11 6.19 -9.33
C GLU A 45 4.50 6.57 -7.90
N LEU A 46 4.13 5.74 -6.93
CA LEU A 46 4.38 6.01 -5.51
C LEU A 46 5.88 6.09 -5.20
N PHE A 47 6.67 5.14 -5.68
CA PHE A 47 8.13 5.12 -5.45
C PHE A 47 8.88 6.09 -6.36
N GLY A 48 8.37 6.38 -7.56
CA GLY A 48 9.01 7.31 -8.50
C GLY A 48 8.78 8.78 -8.13
N GLU A 49 7.56 9.14 -7.74
CA GLU A 49 7.17 10.54 -7.56
C GLU A 49 7.04 10.96 -6.09
N HIS A 50 6.72 10.01 -5.20
CA HIS A 50 6.44 10.29 -3.78
C HIS A 50 7.43 9.64 -2.81
N TRP A 51 8.55 9.10 -3.31
CA TRP A 51 9.55 8.37 -2.54
C TRP A 51 10.03 9.12 -1.29
N SER A 52 10.21 10.45 -1.36
CA SER A 52 10.71 11.28 -0.25
C SER A 52 9.68 11.47 0.86
N ARG A 53 8.42 11.15 0.61
CA ARG A 53 7.30 11.37 1.55
C ARG A 53 6.78 10.09 2.19
N ILE A 54 7.33 8.94 1.82
CA ILE A 54 6.84 7.64 2.32
C ILE A 54 7.91 6.92 3.13
N THR A 55 7.45 6.04 3.99
CA THR A 55 8.28 5.07 4.71
C THR A 55 7.85 3.68 4.30
N VAL A 56 8.80 2.79 4.04
CA VAL A 56 8.52 1.44 3.56
C VAL A 56 9.11 0.38 4.48
N GLY A 57 8.46 -0.76 4.55
CA GLY A 57 8.97 -1.94 5.26
C GLY A 57 7.84 -2.86 5.71
N PRO A 58 8.14 -4.11 6.07
CA PRO A 58 7.15 -4.97 6.69
C PRO A 58 6.85 -4.50 8.12
N LEU A 59 5.55 -4.44 8.46
CA LEU A 59 5.06 -4.27 9.82
C LEU A 59 4.37 -5.57 10.22
N ILE A 60 5.03 -6.38 11.00
CA ILE A 60 4.50 -7.66 11.49
C ILE A 60 4.41 -7.64 13.01
N GLN A 61 3.71 -8.61 13.60
CA GLN A 61 3.63 -8.72 15.05
C GLN A 61 5.02 -8.84 15.69
N GLY A 62 5.36 -7.87 16.52
CA GLY A 62 6.64 -7.82 17.23
C GLY A 62 7.82 -7.26 16.45
N ALA A 63 7.64 -6.83 15.18
CA ALA A 63 8.70 -6.20 14.40
C ALA A 63 8.17 -5.19 13.40
N ALA A 64 8.84 -4.04 13.32
CA ALA A 64 8.58 -3.00 12.35
C ALA A 64 9.90 -2.56 11.69
N TRP A 65 9.91 -2.53 10.37
CA TRP A 65 10.98 -1.91 9.59
C TRP A 65 10.42 -0.64 8.96
N GLU A 66 10.95 0.51 9.36
CA GLU A 66 10.56 1.82 8.86
C GLU A 66 11.73 2.44 8.12
N ILE A 67 11.80 2.20 6.82
CA ILE A 67 12.91 2.60 5.97
C ILE A 67 12.47 3.78 5.11
N ARG A 68 13.21 4.88 5.15
CA ARG A 68 13.03 6.04 4.28
C ARG A 68 14.05 6.01 3.15
N PHE A 69 13.61 6.39 1.96
CA PHE A 69 14.52 6.63 0.85
C PHE A 69 15.27 7.95 1.07
N THR A 70 16.59 7.93 0.86
CA THR A 70 17.45 9.12 0.92
C THR A 70 17.63 9.77 -0.45
N ALA A 71 17.26 9.07 -1.52
CA ALA A 71 17.22 9.54 -2.90
C ALA A 71 16.15 8.76 -3.67
N ALA A 72 15.75 9.24 -4.84
CA ALA A 72 14.82 8.54 -5.71
C ALA A 72 15.37 7.14 -6.06
N PRO A 73 14.64 6.05 -5.78
CA PRO A 73 15.10 4.71 -6.14
C PRO A 73 15.08 4.51 -7.66
N LYS A 74 15.98 3.68 -8.17
CA LYS A 74 15.89 3.19 -9.53
C LYS A 74 14.87 2.08 -9.58
N LEU A 75 13.84 2.24 -10.41
CA LEU A 75 12.78 1.26 -10.57
C LEU A 75 13.02 0.42 -11.82
N SER A 76 12.84 -0.87 -11.73
CA SER A 76 12.89 -1.79 -12.86
C SER A 76 11.96 -2.97 -12.68
N MET A 77 11.47 -3.52 -13.81
CA MET A 77 10.65 -4.71 -13.85
C MET A 77 11.42 -5.85 -14.50
N LEU A 78 11.44 -7.02 -13.87
CA LEU A 78 12.01 -8.24 -14.42
C LEU A 78 11.24 -9.46 -13.91
N ASP A 79 10.77 -10.31 -14.81
CA ASP A 79 10.04 -11.57 -14.50
C ASP A 79 8.92 -11.38 -13.46
N GLY A 80 8.13 -10.32 -13.63
CA GLY A 80 7.02 -9.99 -12.73
C GLY A 80 7.42 -9.33 -11.41
N TYR A 81 8.71 -9.08 -11.20
CA TYR A 81 9.20 -8.41 -9.99
C TYR A 81 9.51 -6.94 -10.25
N LEU A 82 8.88 -6.08 -9.47
CA LEU A 82 9.29 -4.68 -9.33
C LEU A 82 10.46 -4.61 -8.36
N THR A 83 11.59 -4.08 -8.84
CA THR A 83 12.75 -3.76 -8.01
C THR A 83 12.78 -2.27 -7.73
N ALA A 84 12.93 -1.90 -6.45
CA ALA A 84 13.25 -0.55 -6.02
C ALA A 84 14.67 -0.55 -5.43
N ASP A 85 15.61 0.03 -6.18
CA ASP A 85 17.03 0.07 -5.82
C ASP A 85 17.41 1.48 -5.33
N ALA A 86 17.75 1.58 -4.06
CA ALA A 86 18.22 2.79 -3.38
C ALA A 86 19.76 2.84 -3.24
N GLY A 87 20.49 1.98 -3.94
CA GLY A 87 21.95 1.91 -3.94
C GLY A 87 22.51 1.07 -2.79
N ALA A 88 22.38 1.52 -1.55
CA ALA A 88 22.87 0.77 -0.38
C ALA A 88 21.97 -0.44 -0.02
N TRP A 89 20.72 -0.43 -0.45
CA TRP A 89 19.74 -1.48 -0.25
C TRP A 89 18.72 -1.48 -1.39
N HIS A 90 18.10 -2.62 -1.60
CA HIS A 90 17.01 -2.77 -2.57
C HIS A 90 16.04 -3.83 -2.09
N PHE A 91 14.84 -3.84 -2.66
CA PHE A 91 13.88 -4.91 -2.47
C PHE A 91 13.18 -5.27 -3.78
N HIS A 92 12.61 -6.45 -3.82
CA HIS A 92 11.86 -6.98 -4.94
C HIS A 92 10.44 -7.33 -4.50
N LEU A 93 9.45 -6.91 -5.27
CA LEU A 93 8.03 -7.24 -5.06
C LEU A 93 7.49 -7.97 -6.28
N CYS A 94 6.96 -9.15 -6.11
CA CYS A 94 6.28 -9.88 -7.17
C CYS A 94 4.88 -9.29 -7.40
N VAL A 95 4.77 -8.38 -8.35
CA VAL A 95 3.52 -7.65 -8.67
C VAL A 95 2.91 -8.07 -10.00
N GLY A 96 3.72 -8.58 -10.91
CA GLY A 96 3.33 -9.04 -12.23
C GLY A 96 3.30 -10.55 -12.36
N ASP A 97 3.14 -11.01 -13.60
CA ASP A 97 3.19 -12.43 -13.91
C ASP A 97 4.63 -12.94 -13.80
N THR A 98 4.81 -13.98 -13.02
CA THR A 98 6.08 -14.69 -12.86
C THR A 98 5.90 -16.15 -13.19
N SER A 99 7.00 -16.86 -13.47
CA SER A 99 7.00 -18.27 -13.86
C SER A 99 7.19 -19.21 -12.66
N GLY A 100 6.85 -20.47 -12.85
CA GLY A 100 7.12 -21.57 -11.94
C GLY A 100 5.98 -21.95 -11.00
N PRO A 101 6.13 -23.07 -10.27
CA PRO A 101 5.04 -23.70 -9.51
C PRO A 101 4.50 -22.86 -8.35
N ALA A 102 5.30 -21.93 -7.83
CA ALA A 102 4.91 -21.04 -6.73
C ALA A 102 4.50 -19.62 -7.20
N ALA A 103 4.29 -19.40 -8.51
CA ALA A 103 4.00 -18.08 -9.06
C ALA A 103 2.82 -17.38 -8.35
N ARG A 104 1.69 -18.10 -8.19
CA ARG A 104 0.50 -17.54 -7.52
C ARG A 104 0.71 -17.24 -6.03
N ALA A 105 1.55 -18.04 -5.35
CA ALA A 105 1.84 -17.83 -3.94
C ALA A 105 2.73 -16.58 -3.71
N ARG A 106 3.62 -16.28 -4.65
CA ARG A 106 4.58 -15.18 -4.55
C ARG A 106 3.98 -13.82 -4.91
N ARG A 107 3.06 -13.81 -5.89
CA ARG A 107 2.48 -12.58 -6.42
C ARG A 107 1.59 -11.90 -5.38
N VAL A 108 1.53 -10.57 -5.43
CA VAL A 108 0.52 -9.79 -4.70
C VAL A 108 -0.87 -10.32 -5.06
N ALA A 109 -1.60 -10.76 -4.06
CA ALA A 109 -2.96 -11.30 -4.18
C ALA A 109 -4.00 -10.44 -3.46
N ARG A 110 -3.58 -9.59 -2.52
CA ARG A 110 -4.40 -8.57 -1.86
C ARG A 110 -3.57 -7.31 -1.71
N ALA A 111 -4.22 -6.17 -1.92
CA ALA A 111 -3.68 -4.85 -1.62
C ALA A 111 -4.80 -4.00 -1.04
N ALA A 112 -4.50 -3.19 -0.03
CA ALA A 112 -5.48 -2.31 0.61
C ALA A 112 -4.83 -1.04 1.11
N PHE A 113 -5.50 0.09 0.92
CA PHE A 113 -5.25 1.28 1.73
C PHE A 113 -5.80 1.03 3.13
N PHE A 114 -5.11 1.55 4.14
CA PHE A 114 -5.58 1.38 5.50
C PHE A 114 -5.45 2.67 6.32
N ARG A 115 -6.29 2.75 7.34
CA ARG A 115 -6.21 3.69 8.43
C ARG A 115 -6.28 2.94 9.76
N THR A 116 -5.25 3.02 10.57
CA THR A 116 -5.26 2.50 11.95
C THR A 116 -5.53 3.63 12.91
N VAL A 117 -6.42 3.43 13.87
CA VAL A 117 -6.80 4.41 14.89
C VAL A 117 -6.70 3.82 16.30
N GLY A 118 -6.58 4.71 17.31
CA GLY A 118 -6.55 4.32 18.71
C GLY A 118 -5.17 3.93 19.24
N GLY A 119 -4.10 4.20 18.48
CA GLY A 119 -2.73 3.93 18.94
C GLY A 119 -2.28 4.90 20.03
N THR A 120 -1.47 4.38 20.96
CA THR A 120 -0.88 5.20 22.03
C THR A 120 0.21 6.15 21.51
N CYS A 121 0.97 5.72 20.49
CA CYS A 121 2.02 6.52 19.87
C CYS A 121 1.44 7.54 18.89
N SER A 122 0.44 7.17 18.11
CA SER A 122 -0.22 8.05 17.14
C SER A 122 -1.73 7.84 17.17
N PRO A 123 -2.54 8.92 17.18
CA PRO A 123 -3.99 8.82 17.11
C PRO A 123 -4.49 8.10 15.85
N ALA A 124 -3.79 8.26 14.73
CA ALA A 124 -4.04 7.51 13.50
C ALA A 124 -2.77 7.33 12.68
N THR A 125 -2.75 6.28 11.85
CA THR A 125 -1.70 5.97 10.86
C THR A 125 -2.35 5.64 9.53
N TYR A 126 -1.76 6.09 8.44
CA TYR A 126 -2.27 5.95 7.08
C TYR A 126 -1.28 5.16 6.23
N GLY A 127 -1.74 4.16 5.52
CA GLY A 127 -0.84 3.30 4.75
C GLY A 127 -1.47 2.59 3.56
N LEU A 128 -0.61 1.85 2.87
CA LEU A 128 -0.93 0.84 1.88
C LEU A 128 -0.26 -0.46 2.32
N ARG A 129 -0.96 -1.57 2.26
CA ARG A 129 -0.43 -2.89 2.62
C ARG A 129 -0.65 -3.89 1.50
N LEU A 130 0.34 -4.73 1.26
CA LEU A 130 0.34 -5.76 0.23
C LEU A 130 0.52 -7.14 0.87
N TRP A 131 -0.23 -8.13 0.38
CA TRP A 131 -0.13 -9.52 0.80
C TRP A 131 0.03 -10.44 -0.42
N ASN A 132 0.79 -11.51 -0.24
CA ASN A 132 0.97 -12.55 -1.25
C ASN A 132 -0.22 -13.53 -1.32
N GLY A 133 -0.13 -14.51 -2.19
CA GLY A 133 -1.17 -15.54 -2.36
C GLY A 133 -1.33 -16.51 -1.19
N LEU A 134 -0.45 -16.45 -0.19
CA LEU A 134 -0.56 -17.19 1.07
C LEU A 134 -1.14 -16.33 2.20
N GLY A 135 -1.48 -15.06 1.93
CA GLY A 135 -1.94 -14.10 2.93
C GLY A 135 -0.83 -13.53 3.81
N GLU A 136 0.43 -13.75 3.46
CA GLU A 136 1.57 -13.18 4.19
C GLU A 136 1.82 -11.76 3.75
N GLN A 137 2.11 -10.87 4.71
CA GLN A 137 2.43 -9.48 4.41
C GLN A 137 3.75 -9.38 3.64
N MET A 138 3.74 -8.69 2.51
CA MET A 138 4.92 -8.43 1.69
C MET A 138 5.53 -7.07 1.98
N LEU A 139 4.70 -6.05 2.06
CA LEU A 139 5.11 -4.66 2.25
C LEU A 139 4.02 -3.86 2.94
N THR A 140 4.43 -2.93 3.78
CA THR A 140 3.64 -1.78 4.19
C THR A 140 4.33 -0.51 3.69
N VAL A 141 3.56 0.42 3.13
CA VAL A 141 3.97 1.79 2.84
C VAL A 141 3.21 2.69 3.79
N LEU A 142 3.92 3.48 4.58
CA LEU A 142 3.35 4.50 5.46
C LEU A 142 3.42 5.84 4.76
N PHE A 143 2.31 6.57 4.77
CA PHE A 143 2.21 7.93 4.27
C PHE A 143 2.48 8.95 5.39
N PRO A 144 2.73 10.23 5.05
CA PRO A 144 2.93 11.26 6.06
C PRO A 144 1.78 11.31 7.06
N ASN A 145 2.14 11.31 8.33
CA ASN A 145 1.18 11.31 9.41
C ASN A 145 0.77 12.76 9.75
N PRO A 146 -0.53 13.08 9.84
CA PRO A 146 -0.98 14.45 10.16
C PRO A 146 -0.60 14.93 11.56
N TYR A 147 -0.24 14.03 12.46
CA TYR A 147 0.10 14.38 13.85
C TYR A 147 1.60 14.62 14.09
N TYR A 148 2.45 14.43 13.06
CA TYR A 148 3.90 14.55 13.17
C TYR A 148 4.46 15.32 11.97
N ASP A 149 5.57 16.06 12.21
CA ASP A 149 6.36 16.65 11.14
C ASP A 149 7.30 15.62 10.46
N ASP A 150 8.16 16.07 9.53
CA ASP A 150 9.07 15.18 8.80
C ASP A 150 10.25 14.69 9.67
N ASP A 151 10.53 15.38 10.77
CA ASP A 151 11.52 15.00 11.78
C ASP A 151 10.93 14.12 12.89
N SER A 152 9.68 13.68 12.75
CA SER A 152 8.94 12.88 13.71
C SER A 152 8.64 13.58 15.04
N ASN A 153 8.65 14.92 15.07
CA ASN A 153 8.18 15.68 16.20
C ASN A 153 6.65 15.77 16.17
N ARG A 154 6.03 15.60 17.33
CA ARG A 154 4.58 15.71 17.44
C ARG A 154 4.13 17.16 17.25
N LEU A 155 3.17 17.38 16.37
CA LEU A 155 2.54 18.66 16.13
C LEU A 155 1.55 18.99 17.26
N SER A 156 1.40 20.27 17.59
CA SER A 156 0.39 20.76 18.54
C SER A 156 -1.03 20.60 18.01
N GLU A 157 -1.20 20.77 16.70
CA GLU A 157 -2.45 20.57 15.96
C GLU A 157 -2.17 19.70 14.72
N PRO A 158 -3.10 18.81 14.30
CA PRO A 158 -2.91 17.99 13.13
C PRO A 158 -2.84 18.80 11.83
N ASP A 159 -1.84 18.54 11.01
CA ASP A 159 -1.76 19.05 9.63
C ASP A 159 -2.39 18.04 8.65
N TRP A 160 -3.67 18.22 8.36
CA TRP A 160 -4.41 17.34 7.46
C TRP A 160 -3.96 17.42 6.00
N THR A 161 -3.16 18.41 5.59
CA THR A 161 -2.60 18.45 4.22
C THR A 161 -1.63 17.31 3.98
N ARG A 162 -1.10 16.70 5.03
CA ARG A 162 -0.17 15.57 4.96
C ARG A 162 -0.83 14.27 4.48
N THR A 163 -2.16 14.14 4.62
CA THR A 163 -2.90 12.97 4.11
C THR A 163 -3.18 13.05 2.60
N ALA A 164 -2.91 14.18 1.93
CA ALA A 164 -3.31 14.45 0.55
C ALA A 164 -2.84 13.38 -0.45
N VAL A 165 -1.60 12.86 -0.30
CA VAL A 165 -1.08 11.81 -1.18
C VAL A 165 -1.86 10.50 -0.97
N TRP A 166 -2.10 10.09 0.28
CA TRP A 166 -2.87 8.89 0.61
C TRP A 166 -4.32 8.99 0.10
N GLU A 167 -4.96 10.15 0.26
CA GLU A 167 -6.32 10.39 -0.22
C GLU A 167 -6.41 10.38 -1.75
N ASP A 168 -5.41 10.98 -2.43
CA ASP A 168 -5.38 11.02 -3.89
C ASP A 168 -5.21 9.62 -4.48
N PHE A 169 -4.23 8.86 -4.01
CA PHE A 169 -4.04 7.47 -4.41
C PHE A 169 -5.28 6.62 -4.09
N GLY A 170 -5.85 6.78 -2.89
CA GLY A 170 -7.09 6.11 -2.52
C GLY A 170 -8.22 6.37 -3.51
N ARG A 171 -8.46 7.63 -3.86
CA ARG A 171 -9.51 8.03 -4.82
C ARG A 171 -9.31 7.40 -6.20
N ARG A 172 -8.06 7.26 -6.66
CA ARG A 172 -7.75 6.74 -8.01
C ARG A 172 -7.69 5.21 -8.09
N TYR A 173 -7.39 4.53 -6.99
CA TYR A 173 -7.09 3.10 -7.01
C TYR A 173 -8.10 2.22 -6.26
N ARG A 174 -8.97 2.78 -5.39
CA ARG A 174 -10.00 2.03 -4.64
C ARG A 174 -11.23 1.62 -5.46
N SER A 175 -11.34 2.02 -6.71
CA SER A 175 -12.48 1.72 -7.59
C SER A 175 -12.18 0.62 -8.58
#